data_7b5471301e117dc594f3be545270a039
#
_entry.id   7b5471301e117dc594f3be545270a039
#
_cell.length_a   1.000
_cell.length_b   1.000
_cell.length_c   1.000
_cell.angle_alpha   90.00
_cell.angle_beta   90.00
_cell.angle_gamma   90.00
#
_symmetry.space_group_name_H-M   'P 1'
#
loop_
_entity.id
_entity.type
_entity.pdbx_description
1 polymer ?
#
loop_
_entity_poly.entity_id
_entity_poly.type
_entity_poly.pdbx_seq_one_letter_code
_entity_poly.pdbx_strand_id
1 'polypeptide(L)'
;MSKPILSQNFDWTKPVPIVALLDLDFNIPTYQRGYRWSETQVKDLLNDIQDYIASFHGKGVGNDDFYSLQPIVVKWNEQRQKWNLIDGQQRMTTIFLVIKYFNCISGNTPLPRIEYETRDRSKTFLHGMTIDTQNVAALPQSADENNIMISNDDNIDYKYMSRVFKAIHEWFSTKDSSFNSFMFQGTFLHNMRVIWYELPDNEDETESFTRLNLGKIPLTNAELIKALFLNSSNFKSESTNANEVKLEQIKIAAEWDTIENTLCNDEFWLFLHEREYDKPNRIDFIFQLIERSNALKIKLIKDLGNDEYRTFRYFSEFFTQTKENAKDYSVVIKENWKKVKKYFQIFEEWFNNLEIYH
;
A
#
# COMPACT_ATOMS: atom_id res chain seq x y z
N MET A 1 10.74 -24.84 -2.26
CA MET A 1 11.57 -24.71 -1.03
C MET A 1 10.61 -24.51 0.13
N SER A 2 10.90 -25.07 1.30
CA SER A 2 10.07 -24.92 2.49
C SER A 2 10.12 -23.48 3.00
N LYS A 3 9.07 -23.07 3.71
CA LYS A 3 8.98 -21.80 4.45
C LYS A 3 10.26 -21.57 5.30
N PRO A 4 10.84 -20.36 5.27
CA PRO A 4 12.03 -20.08 6.07
C PRO A 4 11.71 -20.21 7.55
N ILE A 5 12.65 -20.77 8.29
CA ILE A 5 12.60 -20.77 9.75
C ILE A 5 12.88 -19.34 10.19
N LEU A 6 11.93 -18.72 10.88
CA LEU A 6 12.14 -17.41 11.49
C LEU A 6 13.28 -17.51 12.51
N SER A 7 14.07 -16.45 12.64
CA SER A 7 15.22 -16.43 13.53
C SER A 7 14.86 -16.89 14.94
N GLN A 8 15.54 -17.92 15.45
CA GLN A 8 15.35 -18.46 16.80
C GLN A 8 15.81 -17.49 17.91
N ASN A 9 16.46 -16.40 17.54
CA ASN A 9 16.91 -15.37 18.48
C ASN A 9 15.74 -14.54 19.04
N PHE A 10 14.54 -14.68 18.46
CA PHE A 10 13.35 -13.92 18.85
C PHE A 10 12.17 -14.85 19.14
N ASP A 11 11.38 -14.48 20.13
CA ASP A 11 10.12 -15.14 20.46
C ASP A 11 8.99 -14.49 19.63
N TRP A 12 8.63 -15.10 18.51
CA TRP A 12 7.62 -14.59 17.58
C TRP A 12 6.19 -14.70 18.10
N THR A 13 5.98 -15.30 19.28
CA THR A 13 4.69 -15.30 19.96
C THR A 13 4.43 -14.01 20.75
N LYS A 14 5.46 -13.19 20.91
CA LYS A 14 5.45 -11.89 21.57
C LYS A 14 5.72 -10.77 20.57
N PRO A 15 5.50 -9.50 20.95
CA PRO A 15 5.92 -8.38 20.11
C PRO A 15 7.43 -8.45 19.81
N VAL A 16 7.80 -8.49 18.54
CA VAL A 16 9.17 -8.59 18.06
C VAL A 16 9.74 -7.22 17.71
N PRO A 17 11.03 -6.96 18.01
CA PRO A 17 11.66 -5.68 17.68
C PRO A 17 11.86 -5.53 16.16
N ILE A 18 11.96 -4.29 15.69
CA ILE A 18 12.20 -4.00 14.27
C ILE A 18 13.42 -4.74 13.73
N VAL A 19 14.48 -4.88 14.54
CA VAL A 19 15.70 -5.60 14.14
C VAL A 19 15.43 -7.04 13.71
N ALA A 20 14.39 -7.69 14.23
CA ALA A 20 14.01 -9.05 13.84
C ALA A 20 13.46 -9.14 12.39
N LEU A 21 13.03 -8.02 11.83
CA LEU A 21 12.41 -7.94 10.50
C LEU A 21 13.43 -7.68 9.38
N LEU A 22 14.67 -7.32 9.72
CA LEU A 22 15.65 -6.81 8.75
C LEU A 22 16.09 -7.85 7.73
N ASP A 23 16.13 -9.12 8.13
CA ASP A 23 16.55 -10.22 7.26
C ASP A 23 15.39 -10.86 6.48
N LEU A 24 14.17 -10.31 6.61
CA LEU A 24 12.99 -10.86 5.98
C LEU A 24 12.71 -10.24 4.61
N ASP A 25 12.14 -11.05 3.73
CA ASP A 25 11.69 -10.66 2.40
C ASP A 25 10.18 -10.48 2.39
N PHE A 26 9.74 -9.28 2.05
CA PHE A 26 8.35 -8.90 1.99
C PHE A 26 7.89 -8.63 0.57
N ASN A 27 6.71 -9.11 0.27
CA ASN A 27 5.98 -8.82 -0.95
C ASN A 27 4.67 -8.10 -0.60
N ILE A 28 4.39 -7.02 -1.28
CA ILE A 28 3.12 -6.29 -1.17
C ILE A 28 2.24 -6.71 -2.34
N PRO A 29 1.18 -7.49 -2.07
CA PRO A 29 0.34 -8.08 -3.12
C PRO A 29 -0.41 -7.04 -3.95
N THR A 30 -0.87 -7.47 -5.13
CA THR A 30 -1.55 -6.63 -6.12
C THR A 30 -2.84 -5.97 -5.63
N TYR A 31 -3.55 -6.61 -4.70
CA TYR A 31 -4.82 -6.10 -4.15
C TYR A 31 -4.62 -4.95 -3.16
N GLN A 32 -3.39 -4.73 -2.70
CA GLN A 32 -3.11 -3.63 -1.79
C GLN A 32 -2.90 -2.30 -2.54
N ARG A 33 -3.25 -1.22 -1.85
CA ARG A 33 -2.92 0.13 -2.33
C ARG A 33 -1.41 0.34 -2.31
N GLY A 34 -0.96 1.35 -3.04
CA GLY A 34 0.40 1.82 -2.93
C GLY A 34 0.68 2.57 -1.62
N TYR A 35 1.90 3.08 -1.48
CA TYR A 35 2.28 3.86 -0.31
C TYR A 35 1.58 5.23 -0.29
N ARG A 36 0.96 5.58 0.84
CA ARG A 36 0.11 6.78 0.98
C ARG A 36 0.31 7.58 2.27
N TRP A 37 1.19 7.14 3.17
CA TRP A 37 1.44 7.96 4.35
C TRP A 37 1.92 9.35 3.96
N SER A 38 1.41 10.34 4.66
CA SER A 38 1.79 11.74 4.52
C SER A 38 2.99 12.09 5.38
N GLU A 39 3.56 13.26 5.13
CA GLU A 39 4.62 13.85 5.95
C GLU A 39 4.20 14.00 7.41
N THR A 40 2.93 14.34 7.66
CA THR A 40 2.38 14.48 9.02
C THR A 40 2.41 13.14 9.76
N GLN A 41 1.90 12.07 9.16
CA GLN A 41 1.84 10.74 9.79
C GLN A 41 3.22 10.21 10.16
N VAL A 42 4.23 10.49 9.34
CA VAL A 42 5.61 10.10 9.65
C VAL A 42 6.21 10.97 10.74
N LYS A 43 6.00 12.28 10.71
CA LYS A 43 6.46 13.19 11.78
C LYS A 43 5.82 12.85 13.12
N ASP A 44 4.53 12.49 13.13
CA ASP A 44 3.84 12.00 14.32
C ASP A 44 4.49 10.74 14.87
N LEU A 45 4.77 9.73 14.02
CA LEU A 45 5.49 8.53 14.44
C LEU A 45 6.87 8.85 15.05
N LEU A 46 7.64 9.73 14.43
CA LEU A 46 8.97 10.10 14.93
C LEU A 46 8.87 10.87 16.27
N ASN A 47 7.85 11.72 16.43
CA ASN A 47 7.57 12.41 17.67
C ASN A 47 7.17 11.42 18.77
N ASP A 48 6.27 10.49 18.50
CA ASP A 48 5.87 9.45 19.45
C ASP A 48 7.06 8.67 19.98
N ILE A 49 8.01 8.32 19.09
CA ILE A 49 9.24 7.62 19.46
C ILE A 49 10.12 8.52 20.32
N GLN A 50 10.27 9.78 19.97
CA GLN A 50 11.03 10.74 20.75
C GLN A 50 10.43 10.93 22.15
N ASP A 51 9.11 11.07 22.25
CA ASP A 51 8.38 11.22 23.52
C ASP A 51 8.49 9.96 24.37
N TYR A 52 8.44 8.77 23.73
CA TYR A 52 8.69 7.52 24.40
C TYR A 52 10.11 7.48 25.02
N ILE A 53 11.14 7.85 24.26
CA ILE A 53 12.52 7.95 24.77
C ILE A 53 12.62 8.95 25.93
N ALA A 54 12.00 10.12 25.78
CA ALA A 54 12.02 11.18 26.80
C ALA A 54 11.34 10.74 28.11
N SER A 55 10.34 9.87 28.05
CA SER A 55 9.64 9.35 29.24
C SER A 55 10.55 8.60 30.21
N PHE A 56 11.70 8.13 29.77
CA PHE A 56 12.71 7.48 30.62
C PHE A 56 13.66 8.45 31.33
N HIS A 57 13.44 9.77 31.20
CA HIS A 57 14.19 10.81 31.90
C HIS A 57 15.72 10.67 31.82
N GLY A 58 16.23 10.29 30.65
CA GLY A 58 17.68 10.13 30.41
C GLY A 58 18.31 8.84 30.96
N LYS A 59 17.52 7.95 31.56
CA LYS A 59 18.04 6.65 32.07
C LYS A 59 18.31 5.61 30.99
N GLY A 60 17.95 5.93 29.72
CA GLY A 60 17.94 4.96 28.63
C GLY A 60 16.74 4.03 28.71
N VAL A 61 16.33 3.48 27.57
CA VAL A 61 15.23 2.51 27.47
C VAL A 61 15.76 1.13 27.82
N GLY A 62 15.13 0.44 28.76
CA GLY A 62 15.52 -0.93 29.13
C GLY A 62 15.23 -1.94 28.02
N ASN A 63 15.89 -3.09 28.07
CA ASN A 63 15.71 -4.14 27.05
C ASN A 63 14.29 -4.72 27.02
N ASP A 64 13.59 -4.73 28.15
CA ASP A 64 12.24 -5.25 28.30
C ASP A 64 11.17 -4.17 28.03
N ASP A 65 11.56 -2.91 28.06
CA ASP A 65 10.68 -1.80 27.73
C ASP A 65 10.49 -1.69 26.22
N PHE A 66 9.27 -1.53 25.76
CA PHE A 66 9.01 -1.37 24.34
C PHE A 66 7.78 -0.50 24.05
N TYR A 67 7.82 0.14 22.91
CA TYR A 67 6.67 0.83 22.32
C TYR A 67 6.06 -0.09 21.25
N SER A 68 4.77 -0.39 21.39
CA SER A 68 4.09 -1.26 20.45
C SER A 68 3.63 -0.49 19.22
N LEU A 69 4.25 -0.79 18.10
CA LEU A 69 3.69 -0.50 16.79
C LEU A 69 2.54 -1.49 16.53
N GLN A 70 1.57 -1.11 15.76
CA GLN A 70 0.42 -1.99 15.47
C GLN A 70 0.85 -3.33 14.81
N PRO A 71 -0.02 -4.35 14.74
CA PRO A 71 0.30 -5.65 14.14
C PRO A 71 0.75 -5.55 12.67
N ILE A 72 1.61 -6.49 12.28
CA ILE A 72 1.95 -6.82 10.90
C ILE A 72 1.37 -8.21 10.63
N VAL A 73 0.46 -8.29 9.65
CA VAL A 73 -0.17 -9.55 9.26
C VAL A 73 0.46 -10.04 7.98
N VAL A 74 0.93 -11.27 7.99
CA VAL A 74 1.68 -11.86 6.88
C VAL A 74 1.16 -13.25 6.51
N LYS A 75 1.45 -13.65 5.28
CA LYS A 75 1.29 -15.04 4.83
C LYS A 75 2.49 -15.44 3.98
N TRP A 76 2.98 -16.65 4.18
CA TRP A 76 4.08 -17.16 3.37
C TRP A 76 3.63 -17.46 1.93
N ASN A 77 4.35 -16.93 0.96
CA ASN A 77 4.12 -17.19 -0.46
C ASN A 77 5.22 -18.13 -1.00
N GLU A 78 4.87 -19.40 -1.17
CA GLU A 78 5.81 -20.42 -1.63
C GLU A 78 6.36 -20.19 -3.04
N GLN A 79 5.56 -19.60 -3.93
CA GLN A 79 5.98 -19.33 -5.31
C GLN A 79 7.03 -18.24 -5.39
N ARG A 80 6.87 -17.19 -4.57
CA ARG A 80 7.78 -16.03 -4.54
C ARG A 80 8.90 -16.18 -3.50
N GLN A 81 8.79 -17.13 -2.58
CA GLN A 81 9.71 -17.31 -1.45
C GLN A 81 9.82 -16.02 -0.62
N LYS A 82 8.68 -15.37 -0.35
CA LYS A 82 8.56 -14.10 0.38
C LYS A 82 7.33 -14.10 1.27
N TRP A 83 7.33 -13.23 2.25
CA TRP A 83 6.18 -12.95 3.09
C TRP A 83 5.25 -11.95 2.39
N ASN A 84 4.05 -12.36 1.99
CA ASN A 84 3.01 -11.44 1.57
C ASN A 84 2.56 -10.63 2.78
N LEU A 85 2.67 -9.30 2.70
CA LEU A 85 2.11 -8.40 3.70
C LEU A 85 0.60 -8.27 3.46
N ILE A 86 -0.22 -8.76 4.40
CA ILE A 86 -1.68 -8.67 4.33
C ILE A 86 -2.16 -7.38 5.02
N ASP A 87 -1.53 -7.01 6.14
CA ASP A 87 -1.73 -5.71 6.80
C ASP A 87 -0.39 -5.17 7.30
N GLY A 88 -0.26 -3.86 7.38
CA GLY A 88 0.94 -3.17 7.87
C GLY A 88 1.92 -2.72 6.80
N GLN A 89 1.57 -2.76 5.50
CA GLN A 89 2.44 -2.34 4.40
C GLN A 89 2.95 -0.90 4.53
N GLN A 90 2.08 0.04 4.90
CA GLN A 90 2.45 1.45 5.07
C GLN A 90 3.52 1.59 6.15
N ARG A 91 3.33 0.89 7.25
CA ARG A 91 4.26 0.85 8.39
C ARG A 91 5.60 0.23 8.02
N MET A 92 5.58 -0.93 7.36
CA MET A 92 6.80 -1.60 6.92
C MET A 92 7.61 -0.74 5.95
N THR A 93 6.95 -0.08 5.01
CA THR A 93 7.61 0.85 4.08
C THR A 93 8.19 2.05 4.84
N THR A 94 7.46 2.60 5.82
CA THR A 94 7.97 3.71 6.64
C THR A 94 9.16 3.27 7.50
N ILE A 95 9.11 2.08 8.11
CA ILE A 95 10.24 1.50 8.84
C ILE A 95 11.46 1.40 7.91
N PHE A 96 11.29 0.89 6.69
CA PHE A 96 12.35 0.84 5.69
C PHE A 96 12.93 2.22 5.42
N LEU A 97 12.09 3.24 5.19
CA LEU A 97 12.52 4.60 4.88
C LEU A 97 13.31 5.23 6.03
N VAL A 98 12.91 5.00 7.28
CA VAL A 98 13.64 5.50 8.46
C VAL A 98 15.01 4.83 8.57
N ILE A 99 15.10 3.51 8.40
CA ILE A 99 16.39 2.80 8.44
C ILE A 99 17.28 3.23 7.25
N LYS A 100 16.69 3.40 6.08
CA LYS A 100 17.40 3.92 4.91
C LYS A 100 17.97 5.32 5.16
N TYR A 101 17.23 6.18 5.85
CA TYR A 101 17.73 7.47 6.29
C TYR A 101 18.94 7.34 7.22
N PHE A 102 18.88 6.47 8.24
CA PHE A 102 20.04 6.22 9.11
C PHE A 102 21.26 5.75 8.33
N ASN A 103 21.07 4.89 7.35
CA ASN A 103 22.16 4.41 6.50
C ASN A 103 22.77 5.53 5.63
N CYS A 104 22.01 6.54 5.25
CA CYS A 104 22.55 7.69 4.53
C CYS A 104 23.44 8.57 5.40
N ILE A 105 23.24 8.58 6.70
CA ILE A 105 23.99 9.47 7.63
C ILE A 105 25.23 8.78 8.21
N SER A 106 25.07 7.61 8.80
CA SER A 106 26.13 7.05 9.64
C SER A 106 26.10 5.52 9.77
N GLY A 107 25.19 4.84 9.10
CA GLY A 107 24.92 3.44 9.37
C GLY A 107 25.14 2.51 8.18
N ASN A 108 25.26 1.24 8.52
CA ASN A 108 25.20 0.14 7.57
C ASN A 108 24.26 -0.95 8.11
N THR A 109 23.10 -0.51 8.60
CA THR A 109 22.06 -1.41 9.12
C THR A 109 21.44 -2.19 7.95
N PRO A 110 21.30 -3.52 8.05
CA PRO A 110 20.57 -4.28 7.06
C PRO A 110 19.18 -3.68 6.81
N LEU A 111 18.70 -3.77 5.58
CA LEU A 111 17.39 -3.29 5.19
C LEU A 111 16.48 -4.48 4.88
N PRO A 112 15.24 -4.51 5.38
CA PRO A 112 14.29 -5.50 4.94
C PRO A 112 14.08 -5.37 3.43
N ARG A 113 13.89 -6.47 2.73
CA ARG A 113 13.62 -6.43 1.29
C ARG A 113 12.13 -6.28 1.07
N ILE A 114 11.71 -5.17 0.48
CA ILE A 114 10.30 -4.86 0.19
C ILE A 114 10.13 -4.73 -1.31
N GLU A 115 9.15 -5.44 -1.85
CA GLU A 115 8.78 -5.41 -3.25
C GLU A 115 7.26 -5.23 -3.40
N TYR A 116 6.85 -4.33 -4.28
CA TYR A 116 5.45 -4.13 -4.64
C TYR A 116 5.17 -4.87 -5.95
N GLU A 117 4.24 -5.81 -5.95
CA GLU A 117 3.95 -6.63 -7.13
C GLU A 117 3.55 -5.85 -8.38
N THR A 118 2.91 -4.71 -8.19
CA THR A 118 2.44 -3.85 -9.28
C THR A 118 3.42 -2.74 -9.64
N ARG A 119 4.62 -2.74 -9.04
CA ARG A 119 5.65 -1.71 -9.21
C ARG A 119 7.01 -2.39 -9.41
N ASP A 120 7.29 -2.84 -10.62
CA ASP A 120 8.48 -3.66 -10.94
C ASP A 120 9.81 -3.03 -10.47
N ARG A 121 9.86 -1.69 -10.39
CA ARG A 121 11.05 -0.96 -9.99
C ARG A 121 11.04 -0.50 -8.53
N SER A 122 10.03 -0.86 -7.75
CA SER A 122 9.88 -0.36 -6.36
C SER A 122 11.07 -0.70 -5.47
N LYS A 123 11.61 -1.90 -5.62
CA LYS A 123 12.80 -2.33 -4.88
C LYS A 123 14.01 -1.44 -5.23
N THR A 124 14.28 -1.25 -6.53
CA THR A 124 15.39 -0.42 -7.01
C THR A 124 15.19 1.04 -6.56
N PHE A 125 13.96 1.56 -6.67
CA PHE A 125 13.63 2.90 -6.21
C PHE A 125 13.89 3.09 -4.72
N LEU A 126 13.38 2.22 -3.86
CA LEU A 126 13.57 2.28 -2.40
C LEU A 126 15.05 2.19 -2.01
N HIS A 127 15.79 1.26 -2.59
CA HIS A 127 17.22 1.10 -2.30
C HIS A 127 18.08 2.25 -2.85
N GLY A 128 17.66 2.88 -3.95
CA GLY A 128 18.35 4.01 -4.57
C GLY A 128 18.11 5.36 -3.88
N MET A 129 17.18 5.44 -2.91
CA MET A 129 16.94 6.70 -2.18
C MET A 129 18.19 7.16 -1.43
N THR A 130 18.54 8.43 -1.57
CA THR A 130 19.70 9.03 -0.93
C THR A 130 19.40 10.46 -0.53
N ILE A 131 20.23 11.03 0.35
CA ILE A 131 20.17 12.43 0.75
C ILE A 131 21.27 13.16 0.00
N ASP A 132 20.90 14.17 -0.76
CA ASP A 132 21.87 15.14 -1.25
C ASP A 132 22.08 16.22 -0.19
N THR A 133 23.25 16.18 0.43
CA THR A 133 23.64 17.13 1.49
C THR A 133 23.81 18.56 0.97
N GLN A 134 23.89 18.76 -0.34
CA GLN A 134 24.05 20.08 -0.94
C GLN A 134 22.72 20.69 -1.38
N ASN A 135 21.68 19.89 -1.67
CA ASN A 135 20.41 20.37 -2.23
C ASN A 135 19.16 19.82 -1.58
N VAL A 136 19.18 19.35 -0.36
CA VAL A 136 17.99 18.93 0.45
C VAL A 136 16.88 18.24 -0.36
N ALA A 137 17.22 17.56 -1.43
CA ALA A 137 16.30 16.81 -2.24
C ALA A 137 16.61 15.32 -2.05
N ALA A 138 15.72 14.61 -1.37
CA ALA A 138 15.75 13.16 -1.40
C ALA A 138 15.40 12.71 -2.82
N LEU A 139 16.40 12.59 -3.66
CA LEU A 139 16.23 12.14 -5.03
C LEU A 139 16.72 10.70 -5.14
N PRO A 140 15.89 9.77 -5.59
CA PRO A 140 16.38 8.48 -6.00
C PRO A 140 17.20 8.68 -7.28
N GLN A 141 18.52 8.52 -7.17
CA GLN A 141 19.40 8.40 -8.32
C GLN A 141 19.65 6.91 -8.55
N SER A 142 18.61 6.16 -8.86
CA SER A 142 18.76 4.76 -9.21
C SER A 142 18.41 4.54 -10.68
N ALA A 143 19.30 3.83 -11.37
CA ALA A 143 18.98 3.25 -12.66
C ALA A 143 18.51 1.80 -12.45
N ASP A 144 17.58 1.33 -13.28
CA ASP A 144 17.21 -0.09 -13.35
C ASP A 144 18.33 -0.94 -14.02
N GLU A 145 18.08 -2.24 -14.13
CA GLU A 145 19.01 -3.18 -14.78
C GLU A 145 19.35 -2.80 -16.23
N ASN A 146 18.52 -1.97 -16.87
CA ASN A 146 18.71 -1.46 -18.22
C ASN A 146 19.31 -0.04 -18.25
N ASN A 147 19.80 0.45 -17.09
CA ASN A 147 20.36 1.80 -16.93
C ASN A 147 19.35 2.95 -17.19
N ILE A 148 18.05 2.67 -17.04
CA ILE A 148 16.99 3.67 -17.14
C ILE A 148 16.82 4.32 -15.77
N MET A 149 16.99 5.66 -15.71
CA MET A 149 16.80 6.42 -14.47
C MET A 149 15.35 6.33 -14.02
N ILE A 150 15.16 6.04 -12.73
CA ILE A 150 13.84 5.98 -12.09
C ILE A 150 13.58 7.33 -11.43
N SER A 151 12.52 8.01 -11.89
CA SER A 151 12.07 9.29 -11.32
C SER A 151 11.01 9.08 -10.26
N ASN A 152 10.93 10.03 -9.28
CA ASN A 152 9.79 10.11 -8.37
C ASN A 152 8.47 10.39 -9.09
N ASP A 153 8.53 10.92 -10.31
CA ASP A 153 7.34 11.22 -11.10
C ASP A 153 6.83 10.01 -11.90
N ASP A 154 7.59 8.92 -11.96
CA ASP A 154 7.20 7.71 -12.67
C ASP A 154 5.97 7.02 -12.04
N ASN A 155 5.78 7.20 -10.73
CA ASN A 155 4.68 6.59 -10.01
C ASN A 155 4.26 7.45 -8.81
N ILE A 156 2.95 7.51 -8.54
CA ILE A 156 2.42 8.26 -7.41
C ILE A 156 2.94 7.75 -6.06
N ASP A 157 3.21 6.47 -5.93
CA ASP A 157 3.77 5.88 -4.70
C ASP A 157 5.19 6.41 -4.45
N TYR A 158 5.98 6.57 -5.52
CA TYR A 158 7.33 7.12 -5.45
C TYR A 158 7.32 8.58 -4.98
N LYS A 159 6.31 9.36 -5.42
CA LYS A 159 6.11 10.73 -4.92
C LYS A 159 5.87 10.74 -3.40
N TYR A 160 4.98 9.87 -2.91
CA TYR A 160 4.72 9.78 -1.47
C TYR A 160 5.95 9.31 -0.70
N MET A 161 6.64 8.27 -1.17
CA MET A 161 7.87 7.76 -0.55
C MET A 161 8.95 8.85 -0.48
N SER A 162 9.13 9.61 -1.57
CA SER A 162 10.11 10.71 -1.63
C SER A 162 9.76 11.84 -0.67
N ARG A 163 8.48 12.25 -0.61
CA ARG A 163 8.02 13.28 0.33
C ARG A 163 8.24 12.86 1.79
N VAL A 164 7.89 11.62 2.10
CA VAL A 164 8.09 11.06 3.43
C VAL A 164 9.56 10.97 3.78
N PHE A 165 10.41 10.51 2.87
CA PHE A 165 11.85 10.44 3.08
C PHE A 165 12.47 11.83 3.32
N LYS A 166 12.00 12.83 2.56
CA LYS A 166 12.36 14.24 2.80
C LYS A 166 11.88 14.71 4.17
N ALA A 167 10.65 14.38 4.56
CA ALA A 167 10.10 14.76 5.88
C ALA A 167 10.88 14.12 7.04
N ILE A 168 11.36 12.89 6.88
CA ILE A 168 12.26 12.24 7.84
C ILE A 168 13.56 13.05 7.96
N HIS A 169 14.19 13.39 6.84
CA HIS A 169 15.40 14.21 6.84
C HIS A 169 15.18 15.57 7.50
N GLU A 170 14.11 16.28 7.14
CA GLU A 170 13.74 17.58 7.75
C GLU A 170 13.56 17.45 9.26
N TRP A 171 12.84 16.42 9.72
CA TRP A 171 12.60 16.20 11.14
C TRP A 171 13.90 16.02 11.92
N PHE A 172 14.85 15.22 11.42
CA PHE A 172 16.16 15.06 12.07
C PHE A 172 17.01 16.32 11.98
N SER A 173 16.92 17.07 10.89
CA SER A 173 17.67 18.32 10.68
C SER A 173 17.23 19.45 11.62
N THR A 174 16.03 19.40 12.17
CA THR A 174 15.53 20.37 13.16
C THR A 174 16.02 20.08 14.58
N LYS A 175 16.69 18.95 14.82
CA LYS A 175 17.15 18.58 16.15
C LYS A 175 18.41 19.33 16.51
N ASP A 176 18.47 19.79 17.75
CA ASP A 176 19.62 20.48 18.30
C ASP A 176 20.74 19.49 18.73
N SER A 177 21.85 20.04 19.22
CA SER A 177 23.02 19.27 19.66
C SER A 177 22.78 18.37 20.88
N SER A 178 21.66 18.52 21.58
CA SER A 178 21.27 17.67 22.71
C SER A 178 20.60 16.38 22.26
N PHE A 179 20.13 16.29 21.01
CA PHE A 179 19.50 15.12 20.47
C PHE A 179 20.50 14.01 20.18
N ASN A 180 20.31 12.88 20.85
CA ASN A 180 21.18 11.71 20.67
C ASN A 180 20.62 10.78 19.56
N SER A 181 21.13 10.95 18.34
CA SER A 181 20.71 10.18 17.18
C SER A 181 21.01 8.69 17.29
N PHE A 182 22.11 8.30 17.94
CA PHE A 182 22.45 6.88 18.17
C PHE A 182 21.49 6.21 19.15
N MET A 183 21.12 6.92 20.22
CA MET A 183 20.11 6.42 21.16
C MET A 183 18.76 6.28 20.47
N PHE A 184 18.37 7.26 19.65
CA PHE A 184 17.12 7.18 18.88
C PHE A 184 17.14 5.98 17.92
N GLN A 185 18.21 5.79 17.14
CA GLN A 185 18.35 4.64 16.23
C GLN A 185 18.32 3.31 16.98
N GLY A 186 19.06 3.20 18.09
CA GLY A 186 19.06 2.00 18.93
C GLY A 186 17.66 1.68 19.46
N THR A 187 16.96 2.67 20.00
CA THR A 187 15.59 2.50 20.50
C THR A 187 14.64 2.15 19.37
N PHE A 188 14.76 2.79 18.21
CA PHE A 188 13.96 2.46 17.03
C PHE A 188 14.11 0.99 16.62
N LEU A 189 15.32 0.46 16.60
CA LEU A 189 15.59 -0.91 16.16
C LEU A 189 15.22 -1.96 17.22
N HIS A 190 15.45 -1.69 18.50
CA HIS A 190 15.36 -2.72 19.53
C HIS A 190 14.14 -2.59 20.44
N ASN A 191 13.61 -1.38 20.63
CA ASN A 191 12.48 -1.14 21.54
C ASN A 191 11.17 -0.82 20.82
N MET A 192 11.18 -0.41 19.54
CA MET A 192 9.96 -0.37 18.74
C MET A 192 9.65 -1.80 18.31
N ARG A 193 8.47 -2.31 18.69
CA ARG A 193 8.07 -3.69 18.44
C ARG A 193 6.77 -3.78 17.66
N VAL A 194 6.65 -4.80 16.82
CA VAL A 194 5.46 -5.16 16.08
C VAL A 194 4.91 -6.48 16.60
N ILE A 195 3.60 -6.66 16.53
CA ILE A 195 2.97 -7.96 16.74
C ILE A 195 3.01 -8.67 15.38
N TRP A 196 3.78 -9.76 15.31
CA TRP A 196 3.84 -10.61 14.13
C TRP A 196 2.65 -11.56 14.14
N TYR A 197 1.80 -11.47 13.14
CA TYR A 197 0.69 -12.39 12.99
C TYR A 197 0.75 -13.07 11.62
N GLU A 198 0.87 -14.36 11.64
CA GLU A 198 0.88 -15.17 10.45
C GLU A 198 -0.49 -15.77 10.19
N LEU A 199 -1.05 -15.52 8.99
CA LEU A 199 -2.30 -16.15 8.57
C LEU A 199 -2.13 -17.65 8.38
N PRO A 200 -3.08 -18.46 8.86
CA PRO A 200 -3.14 -19.88 8.57
C PRO A 200 -3.16 -20.17 7.06
N ASP A 201 -2.57 -21.30 6.65
CA ASP A 201 -2.47 -21.68 5.23
C ASP A 201 -3.83 -21.80 4.54
N ASN A 202 -4.86 -22.19 5.27
CA ASN A 202 -6.23 -22.37 4.78
C ASN A 202 -7.03 -21.07 4.68
N GLU A 203 -6.54 -19.94 5.18
CA GLU A 203 -7.23 -18.64 5.05
C GLU A 203 -6.91 -17.97 3.71
N ASP A 204 -7.94 -17.37 3.08
CA ASP A 204 -7.76 -16.54 1.88
C ASP A 204 -7.19 -15.17 2.25
N GLU A 205 -6.14 -14.75 1.54
CA GLU A 205 -5.43 -13.50 1.79
C GLU A 205 -6.32 -12.27 1.57
N THR A 206 -7.12 -12.27 0.50
CA THR A 206 -7.93 -11.13 0.10
C THR A 206 -9.14 -10.98 1.02
N GLU A 207 -9.73 -12.09 1.42
CA GLU A 207 -10.82 -12.09 2.40
C GLU A 207 -10.31 -11.60 3.76
N SER A 208 -9.16 -12.09 4.21
CA SER A 208 -8.53 -11.65 5.46
C SER A 208 -8.14 -10.18 5.41
N PHE A 209 -7.57 -9.71 4.28
CA PHE A 209 -7.30 -8.30 4.06
C PHE A 209 -8.56 -7.43 4.20
N THR A 210 -9.65 -7.83 3.54
CA THR A 210 -10.92 -7.09 3.61
C THR A 210 -11.47 -7.07 5.04
N ARG A 211 -11.48 -8.23 5.72
CA ARG A 211 -11.97 -8.38 7.10
C ARG A 211 -11.16 -7.57 8.11
N LEU A 212 -9.83 -7.56 7.98
CA LEU A 212 -8.94 -6.82 8.88
C LEU A 212 -9.08 -5.30 8.73
N ASN A 213 -9.49 -4.85 7.56
CA ASN A 213 -9.63 -3.42 7.27
C ASN A 213 -11.06 -2.90 7.47
N LEU A 214 -12.06 -3.79 7.51
CA LEU A 214 -13.41 -3.45 7.96
C LEU A 214 -13.39 -3.06 9.44
N GLY A 215 -13.46 -1.75 9.74
CA GLY A 215 -13.51 -1.22 11.12
C GLY A 215 -12.22 -0.59 11.65
N LYS A 216 -11.12 -0.59 10.88
CA LYS A 216 -9.98 0.30 11.11
C LYS A 216 -10.20 1.64 10.37
N ILE A 217 -9.20 2.55 10.38
CA ILE A 217 -9.26 3.75 9.53
C ILE A 217 -9.72 3.31 8.13
N PRO A 218 -10.88 3.78 7.66
CA PRO A 218 -11.61 3.10 6.62
C PRO A 218 -10.78 2.98 5.35
N LEU A 219 -10.68 1.75 4.83
CA LEU A 219 -10.37 1.60 3.42
C LEU A 219 -11.46 2.33 2.64
N THR A 220 -11.08 3.04 1.63
CA THR A 220 -12.04 3.67 0.73
C THR A 220 -12.85 2.60 -0.02
N ASN A 221 -13.99 2.98 -0.54
CA ASN A 221 -14.76 2.11 -1.42
C ASN A 221 -13.89 1.56 -2.57
N ALA A 222 -13.05 2.42 -3.18
CA ALA A 222 -12.15 2.01 -4.25
C ALA A 222 -11.18 0.91 -3.83
N GLU A 223 -10.57 1.01 -2.65
CA GLU A 223 -9.61 0.02 -2.16
C GLU A 223 -10.30 -1.34 -1.88
N LEU A 224 -11.49 -1.31 -1.31
CA LEU A 224 -12.29 -2.51 -1.10
C LEU A 224 -12.75 -3.14 -2.42
N ILE A 225 -13.16 -2.32 -3.39
CA ILE A 225 -13.56 -2.77 -4.73
C ILE A 225 -12.33 -3.34 -5.49
N LYS A 226 -11.14 -2.74 -5.34
CA LYS A 226 -9.89 -3.31 -5.89
C LYS A 226 -9.68 -4.73 -5.41
N ALA A 227 -9.84 -4.97 -4.11
CA ALA A 227 -9.71 -6.31 -3.53
C ALA A 227 -10.75 -7.29 -4.11
N LEU A 228 -12.00 -6.85 -4.32
CA LEU A 228 -13.01 -7.68 -4.97
C LEU A 228 -12.62 -8.09 -6.39
N PHE A 229 -12.17 -7.16 -7.23
CA PHE A 229 -11.73 -7.46 -8.60
C PHE A 229 -10.53 -8.40 -8.65
N LEU A 230 -9.59 -8.26 -7.71
CA LEU A 230 -8.32 -8.98 -7.69
C LEU A 230 -8.35 -10.29 -6.89
N ASN A 231 -9.52 -10.69 -6.36
CA ASN A 231 -9.65 -11.96 -5.65
C ASN A 231 -9.30 -13.12 -6.58
N SER A 232 -8.35 -13.98 -6.16
CA SER A 232 -7.88 -15.11 -6.97
C SER A 232 -8.99 -16.10 -7.31
N SER A 233 -9.99 -16.24 -6.43
CA SER A 233 -11.15 -17.12 -6.65
C SER A 233 -11.99 -16.73 -7.87
N ASN A 234 -11.89 -15.48 -8.32
CA ASN A 234 -12.60 -14.98 -9.49
C ASN A 234 -12.14 -15.61 -10.81
N PHE A 235 -10.90 -16.08 -10.87
CA PHE A 235 -10.24 -16.55 -12.08
C PHE A 235 -9.98 -18.06 -12.06
N LYS A 236 -10.31 -18.74 -10.96
CA LYS A 236 -10.14 -20.18 -10.84
C LYS A 236 -11.26 -20.91 -11.59
N SER A 237 -10.89 -21.77 -12.54
CA SER A 237 -11.73 -22.80 -13.15
C SER A 237 -10.99 -24.11 -13.10
N GLU A 238 -11.67 -25.24 -13.41
CA GLU A 238 -11.05 -26.57 -13.43
C GLU A 238 -9.85 -26.67 -14.38
N SER A 239 -9.78 -25.80 -15.40
CA SER A 239 -8.74 -25.79 -16.44
C SER A 239 -7.71 -24.66 -16.31
N THR A 240 -7.87 -23.74 -15.36
CA THR A 240 -7.02 -22.53 -15.25
C THR A 240 -5.80 -22.80 -14.37
N ASN A 241 -4.61 -22.57 -14.89
CA ASN A 241 -3.40 -22.71 -14.09
C ASN A 241 -3.14 -21.43 -13.24
N ALA A 242 -2.34 -21.59 -12.17
CA ALA A 242 -2.05 -20.50 -11.24
C ALA A 242 -1.36 -19.28 -11.91
N ASN A 243 -0.57 -19.52 -12.96
CA ASN A 243 0.13 -18.45 -13.69
C ASN A 243 -0.85 -17.60 -14.52
N GLU A 244 -1.88 -18.20 -15.09
CA GLU A 244 -2.92 -17.48 -15.83
C GLU A 244 -3.75 -16.60 -14.89
N VAL A 245 -4.13 -17.14 -13.72
CA VAL A 245 -4.80 -16.35 -12.67
C VAL A 245 -3.97 -15.13 -12.29
N LYS A 246 -2.67 -15.35 -12.04
CA LYS A 246 -1.75 -14.29 -11.67
C LYS A 246 -1.60 -13.23 -12.75
N LEU A 247 -1.51 -13.65 -14.01
CA LEU A 247 -1.41 -12.72 -15.15
C LEU A 247 -2.64 -11.81 -15.24
N GLU A 248 -3.85 -12.34 -15.07
CA GLU A 248 -5.08 -11.53 -15.10
C GLU A 248 -5.14 -10.56 -13.92
N GLN A 249 -4.73 -10.97 -12.72
CA GLN A 249 -4.64 -10.08 -11.56
C GLN A 249 -3.67 -8.91 -11.81
N ILE A 250 -2.47 -9.21 -12.30
CA ILE A 250 -1.45 -8.19 -12.60
C ILE A 250 -1.95 -7.23 -13.66
N LYS A 251 -2.61 -7.73 -14.71
CA LYS A 251 -3.17 -6.90 -15.77
C LYS A 251 -4.19 -5.90 -15.24
N ILE A 252 -5.19 -6.36 -14.48
CA ILE A 252 -6.20 -5.48 -13.89
C ILE A 252 -5.54 -4.48 -12.94
N ALA A 253 -4.58 -4.92 -12.11
CA ALA A 253 -3.89 -4.05 -11.17
C ALA A 253 -3.09 -2.95 -11.88
N ALA A 254 -2.37 -3.26 -12.96
CA ALA A 254 -1.61 -2.29 -13.74
C ALA A 254 -2.54 -1.28 -14.45
N GLU A 255 -3.64 -1.77 -15.05
CA GLU A 255 -4.64 -0.90 -15.67
C GLU A 255 -5.32 0.02 -14.62
N TRP A 256 -5.59 -0.49 -13.41
CA TRP A 256 -6.10 0.30 -12.29
C TRP A 256 -5.16 1.44 -11.94
N ASP A 257 -3.89 1.13 -11.77
CA ASP A 257 -2.89 2.13 -11.39
C ASP A 257 -2.72 3.20 -12.47
N THR A 258 -2.85 2.84 -13.75
CA THR A 258 -2.87 3.80 -14.87
C THR A 258 -4.05 4.75 -14.75
N ILE A 259 -5.26 4.23 -14.53
CA ILE A 259 -6.48 5.04 -14.37
C ILE A 259 -6.32 5.99 -13.16
N GLU A 260 -5.86 5.47 -12.01
CA GLU A 260 -5.69 6.26 -10.79
C GLU A 260 -4.65 7.38 -10.98
N ASN A 261 -3.52 7.08 -11.64
CA ASN A 261 -2.51 8.09 -11.94
C ASN A 261 -3.04 9.19 -12.87
N THR A 262 -3.80 8.84 -13.91
CA THR A 262 -4.37 9.83 -14.83
C THR A 262 -5.41 10.71 -14.12
N LEU A 263 -6.29 10.12 -13.30
CA LEU A 263 -7.25 10.88 -12.49
C LEU A 263 -6.59 11.78 -11.43
N CYS A 264 -5.36 11.48 -11.01
CA CYS A 264 -4.57 12.33 -10.11
C CYS A 264 -3.99 13.58 -10.79
N ASN A 265 -4.03 13.68 -12.12
CA ASN A 265 -3.72 14.92 -12.81
C ASN A 265 -4.82 15.96 -12.51
N ASP A 266 -4.42 17.11 -11.96
CA ASP A 266 -5.39 18.12 -11.51
C ASP A 266 -6.13 18.80 -12.67
N GLU A 267 -5.51 18.97 -13.84
CA GLU A 267 -6.17 19.54 -15.02
C GLU A 267 -7.26 18.59 -15.52
N PHE A 268 -6.93 17.30 -15.65
CA PHE A 268 -7.89 16.27 -16.02
C PHE A 268 -9.01 16.14 -15.00
N TRP A 269 -8.69 16.17 -13.70
CA TRP A 269 -9.68 16.06 -12.64
C TRP A 269 -10.65 17.24 -12.60
N LEU A 270 -10.14 18.49 -12.71
CA LEU A 270 -10.97 19.70 -12.69
C LEU A 270 -11.88 19.82 -13.91
N PHE A 271 -11.53 19.13 -14.99
CA PHE A 271 -12.45 18.98 -16.12
C PHE A 271 -13.65 18.07 -15.80
N LEU A 272 -13.42 16.99 -15.00
CA LEU A 272 -14.44 16.00 -14.68
C LEU A 272 -15.27 16.34 -13.45
N HIS A 273 -14.69 17.05 -12.50
CA HIS A 273 -15.26 17.26 -11.18
C HIS A 273 -14.87 18.60 -10.60
N GLU A 274 -15.71 19.12 -9.70
CA GLU A 274 -15.40 20.34 -8.95
C GLU A 274 -14.11 20.19 -8.10
N ARG A 275 -13.53 21.32 -7.72
CA ARG A 275 -12.23 21.39 -7.03
C ARG A 275 -12.22 20.62 -5.71
N GLU A 276 -13.34 20.64 -4.98
CA GLU A 276 -13.46 19.98 -3.69
C GLU A 276 -13.99 18.56 -3.88
N TYR A 277 -13.08 17.59 -3.74
CA TYR A 277 -13.41 16.18 -3.68
C TYR A 277 -12.86 15.63 -2.37
N ASP A 278 -13.77 15.23 -1.50
CA ASP A 278 -13.49 14.85 -0.10
C ASP A 278 -12.94 13.43 0.05
N LYS A 279 -12.82 12.66 -1.04
CA LYS A 279 -12.38 11.28 -1.00
C LYS A 279 -10.92 11.14 -1.43
N PRO A 280 -10.15 10.27 -0.74
CA PRO A 280 -8.72 10.11 -1.01
C PRO A 280 -8.40 9.49 -2.38
N ASN A 281 -9.36 8.76 -3.00
CA ASN A 281 -9.15 8.06 -4.27
C ASN A 281 -10.13 8.59 -5.33
N ARG A 282 -9.60 9.21 -6.39
CA ARG A 282 -10.41 9.80 -7.47
C ARG A 282 -11.10 8.74 -8.34
N ILE A 283 -10.58 7.52 -8.40
CA ILE A 283 -11.22 6.39 -9.11
C ILE A 283 -12.60 6.01 -8.51
N ASP A 284 -12.86 6.32 -7.24
CA ASP A 284 -14.16 6.17 -6.60
C ASP A 284 -15.30 6.84 -7.41
N PHE A 285 -14.98 7.93 -8.10
CA PHE A 285 -15.93 8.63 -8.96
C PHE A 285 -16.47 7.73 -10.07
N ILE A 286 -15.61 6.96 -10.73
CA ILE A 286 -16.02 6.00 -11.77
C ILE A 286 -16.94 4.93 -11.17
N PHE A 287 -16.60 4.38 -10.01
CA PHE A 287 -17.43 3.35 -9.36
C PHE A 287 -18.79 3.89 -8.93
N GLN A 288 -18.85 5.12 -8.43
CA GLN A 288 -20.13 5.77 -8.10
C GLN A 288 -21.00 5.98 -9.35
N LEU A 289 -20.42 6.36 -10.48
CA LEU A 289 -21.17 6.48 -11.74
C LEU A 289 -21.73 5.13 -12.20
N ILE A 290 -20.94 4.06 -12.10
CA ILE A 290 -21.39 2.70 -12.43
C ILE A 290 -22.51 2.28 -11.49
N GLU A 291 -22.36 2.49 -10.19
CA GLU A 291 -23.42 2.22 -9.21
C GLU A 291 -24.70 2.97 -9.58
N ARG A 292 -24.63 4.29 -9.77
CA ARG A 292 -25.80 5.13 -10.10
C ARG A 292 -26.48 4.69 -11.39
N SER A 293 -25.71 4.32 -12.41
CA SER A 293 -26.27 3.86 -13.70
C SER A 293 -27.03 2.53 -13.58
N ASN A 294 -26.69 1.71 -12.58
CA ASN A 294 -27.29 0.40 -12.34
C ASN A 294 -28.23 0.35 -11.12
N ALA A 295 -28.31 1.42 -10.33
CA ALA A 295 -29.03 1.48 -9.04
C ALA A 295 -30.52 1.08 -9.15
N LEU A 296 -31.14 1.28 -10.31
CA LEU A 296 -32.54 0.89 -10.57
C LEU A 296 -32.74 -0.62 -10.69
N LYS A 297 -31.65 -1.42 -10.81
CA LYS A 297 -31.69 -2.86 -11.08
C LYS A 297 -31.51 -3.73 -9.85
N ILE A 298 -30.98 -3.19 -8.75
CA ILE A 298 -30.67 -3.97 -7.54
C ILE A 298 -31.48 -3.45 -6.35
N LYS A 299 -32.35 -4.30 -5.82
CA LYS A 299 -33.27 -3.98 -4.71
C LYS A 299 -32.54 -3.55 -3.43
N LEU A 300 -31.35 -4.11 -3.17
CA LEU A 300 -30.53 -3.86 -1.99
C LEU A 300 -30.09 -2.39 -1.84
N ILE A 301 -29.90 -1.66 -2.95
CA ILE A 301 -29.42 -0.28 -2.92
C ILE A 301 -30.43 0.68 -2.29
N LYS A 302 -31.72 0.36 -2.36
CA LYS A 302 -32.76 1.19 -1.75
C LYS A 302 -32.69 1.21 -0.23
N ASP A 303 -32.11 0.17 0.36
CA ASP A 303 -32.03 -0.01 1.82
C ASP A 303 -30.72 0.53 2.44
N LEU A 304 -29.70 0.83 1.61
CA LEU A 304 -28.38 1.28 2.10
C LEU A 304 -28.30 2.76 2.50
N GLY A 305 -29.27 3.59 2.08
CA GLY A 305 -29.31 5.00 2.45
C GLY A 305 -27.99 5.77 2.21
N ASN A 306 -27.49 6.41 3.28
CA ASN A 306 -26.22 7.15 3.31
C ASN A 306 -25.05 6.33 3.87
N ASP A 307 -25.04 5.01 3.69
CA ASP A 307 -23.92 4.17 4.11
C ASP A 307 -22.61 4.61 3.43
N GLU A 308 -21.57 4.83 4.22
CA GLU A 308 -20.24 5.23 3.74
C GLU A 308 -19.64 4.22 2.75
N TYR A 309 -19.94 2.93 2.93
CA TYR A 309 -19.49 1.84 2.07
C TYR A 309 -20.50 1.45 1.00
N ARG A 310 -21.45 2.29 0.71
CA ARG A 310 -22.55 2.00 -0.22
C ARG A 310 -22.05 1.47 -1.57
N THR A 311 -21.08 2.12 -2.18
CA THR A 311 -20.54 1.73 -3.48
C THR A 311 -19.85 0.37 -3.41
N PHE A 312 -19.06 0.12 -2.38
CA PHE A 312 -18.46 -1.20 -2.14
C PHE A 312 -19.51 -2.29 -1.93
N ARG A 313 -20.54 -2.05 -1.10
CA ARG A 313 -21.62 -3.02 -0.86
C ARG A 313 -22.37 -3.36 -2.14
N TYR A 314 -22.56 -2.37 -3.01
CA TYR A 314 -23.15 -2.59 -4.34
C TYR A 314 -22.32 -3.59 -5.14
N PHE A 315 -21.01 -3.38 -5.28
CA PHE A 315 -20.14 -4.28 -6.04
C PHE A 315 -20.01 -5.65 -5.39
N SER A 316 -19.91 -5.72 -4.07
CA SER A 316 -19.86 -6.98 -3.32
C SER A 316 -21.09 -7.84 -3.57
N GLU A 317 -22.27 -7.26 -3.41
CA GLU A 317 -23.54 -7.96 -3.63
C GLU A 317 -23.74 -8.36 -5.09
N PHE A 318 -23.44 -7.44 -6.02
CA PHE A 318 -23.50 -7.70 -7.44
C PHE A 318 -22.61 -8.88 -7.85
N PHE A 319 -21.41 -8.95 -7.32
CA PHE A 319 -20.47 -10.05 -7.61
C PHE A 319 -20.93 -11.35 -6.97
N THR A 320 -21.46 -11.32 -5.75
CA THR A 320 -21.99 -12.51 -5.07
C THR A 320 -23.16 -13.11 -5.85
N GLN A 321 -24.16 -12.31 -6.18
CA GLN A 321 -25.35 -12.77 -6.95
C GLN A 321 -24.97 -13.30 -8.34
N THR A 322 -23.97 -12.67 -8.97
CA THR A 322 -23.56 -13.08 -10.31
C THR A 322 -22.73 -14.35 -10.26
N LYS A 323 -21.94 -14.56 -9.21
CA LYS A 323 -21.14 -15.78 -9.01
C LYS A 323 -22.02 -17.03 -8.90
N GLU A 324 -23.14 -16.92 -8.21
CA GLU A 324 -24.10 -18.02 -8.06
C GLU A 324 -24.75 -18.44 -9.38
N ASN A 325 -24.84 -17.52 -10.34
CA ASN A 325 -25.56 -17.73 -11.61
C ASN A 325 -24.66 -17.90 -12.84
N ALA A 326 -23.35 -17.65 -12.72
CA ALA A 326 -22.43 -17.67 -13.85
C ALA A 326 -21.75 -19.04 -14.01
N LYS A 327 -21.72 -19.56 -15.25
CA LYS A 327 -20.93 -20.75 -15.59
C LYS A 327 -19.41 -20.49 -15.52
N ASP A 328 -19.00 -19.31 -15.93
CA ASP A 328 -17.62 -18.83 -15.83
C ASP A 328 -17.61 -17.42 -15.24
N TYR A 329 -17.22 -17.34 -13.98
CA TYR A 329 -17.22 -16.09 -13.24
C TYR A 329 -16.10 -15.14 -13.68
N SER A 330 -15.00 -15.66 -14.24
CA SER A 330 -13.91 -14.84 -14.74
C SER A 330 -14.34 -13.89 -15.88
N VAL A 331 -15.26 -14.35 -16.71
CA VAL A 331 -15.85 -13.54 -17.78
C VAL A 331 -16.62 -12.35 -17.21
N VAL A 332 -17.37 -12.58 -16.15
CA VAL A 332 -18.15 -11.51 -15.48
C VAL A 332 -17.24 -10.44 -14.90
N ILE A 333 -16.16 -10.84 -14.24
CA ILE A 333 -15.16 -9.91 -13.70
C ILE A 333 -14.52 -9.08 -14.82
N LYS A 334 -14.09 -9.73 -15.90
CA LYS A 334 -13.49 -9.07 -17.06
C LYS A 334 -14.45 -8.09 -17.75
N GLU A 335 -15.71 -8.45 -17.90
CA GLU A 335 -16.72 -7.57 -18.47
C GLU A 335 -16.99 -6.34 -17.60
N ASN A 336 -17.07 -6.51 -16.28
CA ASN A 336 -17.22 -5.39 -15.37
C ASN A 336 -15.99 -4.50 -15.32
N TRP A 337 -14.81 -5.07 -15.36
CA TRP A 337 -13.58 -4.30 -15.50
C TRP A 337 -13.53 -3.52 -16.83
N LYS A 338 -13.98 -4.13 -17.91
CA LYS A 338 -14.13 -3.45 -19.22
C LYS A 338 -15.08 -2.27 -19.15
N LYS A 339 -16.16 -2.32 -18.34
CA LYS A 339 -17.03 -1.15 -18.12
C LYS A 339 -16.28 -0.02 -17.43
N VAL A 340 -15.50 -0.31 -16.38
CA VAL A 340 -14.67 0.69 -15.70
C VAL A 340 -13.75 1.40 -16.70
N LYS A 341 -13.02 0.62 -17.51
CA LYS A 341 -12.16 1.18 -18.56
C LYS A 341 -12.91 2.00 -19.59
N LYS A 342 -14.12 1.58 -19.97
CA LYS A 342 -14.94 2.34 -20.92
C LYS A 342 -15.36 3.71 -20.38
N TYR A 343 -15.73 3.82 -19.10
CA TYR A 343 -16.00 5.12 -18.49
C TYR A 343 -14.76 6.02 -18.51
N PHE A 344 -13.61 5.46 -18.14
CA PHE A 344 -12.35 6.18 -18.17
C PHE A 344 -11.96 6.66 -19.57
N GLN A 345 -12.06 5.79 -20.59
CA GLN A 345 -11.79 6.13 -21.99
C GLN A 345 -12.70 7.27 -22.50
N ILE A 346 -13.98 7.26 -22.13
CA ILE A 346 -14.90 8.36 -22.48
C ILE A 346 -14.40 9.68 -21.88
N PHE A 347 -13.91 9.67 -20.64
CA PHE A 347 -13.35 10.86 -19.99
C PHE A 347 -12.08 11.36 -20.69
N GLU A 348 -11.20 10.45 -21.09
CA GLU A 348 -9.99 10.80 -21.86
C GLU A 348 -10.36 11.37 -23.23
N GLU A 349 -11.32 10.75 -23.93
CA GLU A 349 -11.81 11.26 -25.22
C GLU A 349 -12.41 12.66 -25.09
N TRP A 350 -13.20 12.91 -24.06
CA TRP A 350 -13.78 14.24 -23.82
C TRP A 350 -12.71 15.28 -23.48
N PHE A 351 -11.74 14.94 -22.64
CA PHE A 351 -10.66 15.84 -22.25
C PHE A 351 -9.74 16.19 -23.43
N ASN A 352 -9.47 15.22 -24.29
CA ASN A 352 -8.59 15.40 -25.44
C ASN A 352 -9.29 16.01 -26.67
N ASN A 353 -10.62 16.11 -26.64
CA ASN A 353 -11.39 16.67 -27.75
C ASN A 353 -11.61 18.17 -27.54
N LEU A 354 -10.77 18.97 -28.21
CA LEU A 354 -10.80 20.45 -28.13
C LEU A 354 -12.16 21.06 -28.55
N GLU A 355 -12.97 20.37 -29.34
CA GLU A 355 -14.31 20.85 -29.76
C GLU A 355 -15.32 20.82 -28.61
N ILE A 356 -15.08 20.03 -27.55
CA ILE A 356 -15.97 19.97 -26.36
C ILE A 356 -15.57 21.07 -25.36
N TYR A 357 -14.38 21.65 -25.46
CA TYR A 357 -13.87 22.71 -24.57
C TYR A 357 -14.43 24.11 -24.88
N HIS A 358 -15.12 24.29 -26.02
CA HIS A 358 -15.73 25.53 -26.47
C HIS A 358 -17.25 25.39 -26.57
#